data_446a8950972d60e64c283ca4e21f52ef
#
_entry.id   446a8950972d60e64c283ca4e21f52ef
#
_cell.length_a   1.000
_cell.length_b   1.000
_cell.length_c   1.000
_cell.angle_alpha   90.00
_cell.angle_beta   90.00
_cell.angle_gamma   90.00
#
_symmetry.space_group_name_H-M   'P 1'
#
loop_
_entity.id
_entity.type
_entity.pdbx_description
1 polymer ?
#
loop_
_entity_poly.entity_id
_entity_poly.type
_entity_poly.pdbx_seq_one_letter_code
_entity_poly.pdbx_strand_id
1 'polypeptide(L)'
;LWCLFIFVFFSLSDSKLGSYILPIFPALAVLVGRELAKLRRYDAMLSVFLCAVLAVVVIWQIPALQKHTDKLPLELYQAFLPWFAAGIGLVMFTAAVSFVCIYFGRVAAGLGILVAGLFLGVQVMGAAAQALSPAYSQHSLADQMAPSITSDTHLYSLQDYPQSLPFYLGRSFTVVDYKGELEFGIGQEPAKWIPDMDAFASQWRSETQAVAVMPPETYDDLQKQGLPMTVIGRDPQHVAVKRP
;
A
#
# COMPACT_ATOMS: atom_id res chain seq x y z
N LEU A 1 0.68 23.13 -20.94
CA LEU A 1 2.01 23.37 -20.34
C LEU A 1 2.14 22.72 -18.97
N TRP A 2 1.21 22.96 -18.02
CA TRP A 2 1.27 22.43 -16.64
C TRP A 2 1.50 20.91 -16.60
N CYS A 3 0.63 20.14 -17.26
CA CYS A 3 0.75 18.68 -17.29
C CYS A 3 2.08 18.22 -17.91
N LEU A 4 2.50 18.87 -18.99
CA LEU A 4 3.75 18.54 -19.68
C LEU A 4 4.95 18.82 -18.77
N PHE A 5 4.96 19.96 -18.09
CA PHE A 5 6.05 20.31 -17.18
C PHE A 5 6.20 19.29 -16.06
N ILE A 6 5.13 18.95 -15.36
CA ILE A 6 5.16 17.98 -14.25
C ILE A 6 5.57 16.60 -14.77
N PHE A 7 4.99 16.17 -15.89
CA PHE A 7 5.32 14.86 -16.47
C PHE A 7 6.81 14.76 -16.84
N VAL A 8 7.35 15.74 -17.54
CA VAL A 8 8.76 15.77 -17.95
C VAL A 8 9.68 15.85 -16.72
N PHE A 9 9.38 16.74 -15.78
CA PHE A 9 10.17 16.92 -14.57
C PHE A 9 10.33 15.60 -13.79
N PHE A 10 9.22 14.91 -13.48
CA PHE A 10 9.28 13.66 -12.73
C PHE A 10 9.73 12.46 -13.59
N SER A 11 9.62 12.52 -14.90
CA SER A 11 10.19 11.49 -15.78
C SER A 11 11.72 11.54 -15.84
N LEU A 12 12.31 12.73 -15.68
CA LEU A 12 13.76 12.93 -15.65
C LEU A 12 14.37 12.73 -14.26
N SER A 13 13.58 12.71 -13.20
CA SER A 13 14.04 12.46 -11.84
C SER A 13 14.52 11.03 -11.66
N ASP A 14 15.59 10.81 -10.91
CA ASP A 14 16.08 9.48 -10.54
C ASP A 14 15.13 8.79 -9.55
N SER A 15 14.49 9.55 -8.66
CA SER A 15 13.47 9.04 -7.73
C SER A 15 12.09 9.07 -8.38
N LYS A 16 11.52 7.90 -8.67
CA LYS A 16 10.24 7.73 -9.38
C LYS A 16 9.19 7.05 -8.51
N LEU A 17 8.44 7.85 -7.75
CA LEU A 17 7.23 7.36 -7.08
C LEU A 17 5.99 7.72 -7.91
N GLY A 18 5.05 6.78 -8.05
CA GLY A 18 3.81 7.01 -8.80
C GLY A 18 2.98 8.20 -8.27
N SER A 19 3.10 8.52 -6.99
CA SER A 19 2.43 9.66 -6.36
C SER A 19 2.95 11.03 -6.83
N TYR A 20 4.15 11.12 -7.36
CA TYR A 20 4.72 12.39 -7.84
C TYR A 20 4.00 12.95 -9.06
N ILE A 21 3.23 12.12 -9.77
CA ILE A 21 2.43 12.56 -10.92
C ILE A 21 1.07 13.17 -10.50
N LEU A 22 0.65 13.04 -9.23
CA LEU A 22 -0.65 13.53 -8.74
C LEU A 22 -0.94 15.00 -9.07
N PRO A 23 0.01 15.95 -9.03
CA PRO A 23 -0.25 17.35 -9.38
C PRO A 23 -0.70 17.59 -10.83
N ILE A 24 -0.63 16.58 -11.72
CA ILE A 24 -1.17 16.66 -13.09
C ILE A 24 -2.70 16.61 -13.09
N PHE A 25 -3.32 15.86 -12.17
CA PHE A 25 -4.75 15.55 -12.20
C PHE A 25 -5.68 16.77 -12.16
N PRO A 26 -5.45 17.84 -11.38
CA PRO A 26 -6.30 19.03 -11.43
C PRO A 26 -6.36 19.67 -12.83
N ALA A 27 -5.22 19.78 -13.50
CA ALA A 27 -5.18 20.35 -14.85
C ALA A 27 -5.82 19.42 -15.90
N LEU A 28 -5.62 18.08 -15.77
CA LEU A 28 -6.30 17.10 -16.60
C LEU A 28 -7.83 17.15 -16.38
N ALA A 29 -8.27 17.28 -15.13
CA ALA A 29 -9.70 17.36 -14.83
C ALA A 29 -10.37 18.57 -15.51
N VAL A 30 -9.70 19.73 -15.55
CA VAL A 30 -10.20 20.91 -16.29
C VAL A 30 -10.30 20.65 -17.78
N LEU A 31 -9.27 20.03 -18.37
CA LEU A 31 -9.26 19.70 -19.81
C LEU A 31 -10.35 18.69 -20.16
N VAL A 32 -10.44 17.60 -19.37
CA VAL A 32 -11.48 16.57 -19.54
C VAL A 32 -12.87 17.16 -19.36
N GLY A 33 -13.09 17.96 -18.32
CA GLY A 33 -14.37 18.63 -18.07
C GLY A 33 -14.82 19.53 -19.23
N ARG A 34 -13.87 20.28 -19.82
CA ARG A 34 -14.12 21.08 -21.02
C ARG A 34 -14.56 20.24 -22.22
N GLU A 35 -13.93 19.11 -22.44
CA GLU A 35 -14.29 18.23 -23.55
C GLU A 35 -15.59 17.47 -23.29
N LEU A 36 -15.83 17.03 -22.07
CA LEU A 36 -17.10 16.40 -21.66
C LEU A 36 -18.30 17.34 -21.88
N ALA A 37 -18.13 18.65 -21.63
CA ALA A 37 -19.19 19.64 -21.83
C ALA A 37 -19.58 19.81 -23.33
N LYS A 38 -18.75 19.38 -24.27
CA LYS A 38 -19.00 19.46 -25.72
C LYS A 38 -19.53 18.15 -26.32
N LEU A 39 -19.57 17.07 -25.52
CA LEU A 39 -19.94 15.75 -26.04
C LEU A 39 -21.36 15.75 -26.59
N ARG A 40 -21.49 15.17 -27.77
CA ARG A 40 -22.78 14.83 -28.35
C ARG A 40 -23.36 13.59 -27.66
N ARG A 41 -24.66 13.40 -27.76
CA ARG A 41 -25.37 12.29 -27.14
C ARG A 41 -24.72 10.91 -27.42
N TYR A 42 -24.35 10.63 -28.67
CA TYR A 42 -23.75 9.35 -29.04
C TYR A 42 -22.34 9.16 -28.48
N ASP A 43 -21.53 10.22 -28.46
CA ASP A 43 -20.17 10.18 -27.88
C ASP A 43 -20.23 9.97 -26.37
N ALA A 44 -21.21 10.60 -25.70
CA ALA A 44 -21.45 10.40 -24.28
C ALA A 44 -21.91 8.97 -23.97
N MET A 45 -22.81 8.39 -24.79
CA MET A 45 -23.23 6.99 -24.64
C MET A 45 -22.07 6.02 -24.86
N LEU A 46 -21.21 6.28 -25.84
CA LEU A 46 -20.00 5.49 -26.07
C LEU A 46 -19.05 5.56 -24.87
N SER A 47 -18.86 6.75 -24.29
CA SER A 47 -18.01 6.92 -23.10
C SER A 47 -18.52 6.11 -21.90
N VAL A 48 -19.82 6.14 -21.64
CA VAL A 48 -20.46 5.33 -20.59
C VAL A 48 -20.29 3.83 -20.86
N PHE A 49 -20.50 3.41 -22.11
CA PHE A 49 -20.31 2.01 -22.52
C PHE A 49 -18.86 1.55 -22.29
N LEU A 50 -17.89 2.35 -22.69
CA LEU A 50 -16.46 2.04 -22.46
C LEU A 50 -16.12 1.95 -20.97
N CYS A 51 -16.67 2.83 -20.12
CA CYS A 51 -16.51 2.72 -18.67
C CYS A 51 -17.11 1.42 -18.12
N ALA A 52 -18.28 1.02 -18.61
CA ALA A 52 -18.91 -0.24 -18.20
C ALA A 52 -18.09 -1.46 -18.65
N VAL A 53 -17.56 -1.46 -19.88
CA VAL A 53 -16.67 -2.51 -20.38
C VAL A 53 -15.41 -2.60 -19.52
N LEU A 54 -14.80 -1.47 -19.19
CA LEU A 54 -13.62 -1.44 -18.32
C LEU A 54 -13.93 -2.05 -16.95
N ALA A 55 -15.07 -1.71 -16.34
CA ALA A 55 -15.50 -2.29 -15.07
C ALA A 55 -15.65 -3.82 -15.16
N VAL A 56 -16.22 -4.34 -16.25
CA VAL A 56 -16.34 -5.79 -16.52
C VAL A 56 -14.96 -6.43 -16.64
N VAL A 57 -14.02 -5.79 -17.36
CA VAL A 57 -12.64 -6.29 -17.49
C VAL A 57 -11.96 -6.35 -16.13
N VAL A 58 -12.15 -5.34 -15.29
CA VAL A 58 -11.59 -5.34 -13.90
C VAL A 58 -12.18 -6.50 -13.09
N ILE A 59 -13.49 -6.75 -13.16
CA ILE A 59 -14.12 -7.90 -12.49
C ILE A 59 -13.50 -9.22 -12.99
N TRP A 60 -13.27 -9.34 -14.28
CA TRP A 60 -12.71 -10.57 -14.87
C TRP A 60 -11.26 -10.83 -14.41
N GLN A 61 -10.52 -9.78 -14.05
CA GLN A 61 -9.15 -9.89 -13.55
C GLN A 61 -9.06 -10.26 -12.06
N ILE A 62 -10.15 -10.18 -11.29
CA ILE A 62 -10.15 -10.50 -9.84
C ILE A 62 -9.58 -11.90 -9.53
N PRO A 63 -9.96 -13.00 -10.25
CA PRO A 63 -9.40 -14.33 -10.01
C PRO A 63 -7.89 -14.43 -10.31
N ALA A 64 -7.39 -13.61 -11.24
CA ALA A 64 -5.96 -13.58 -11.56
C ALA A 64 -5.15 -12.90 -10.44
N LEU A 65 -5.71 -11.88 -9.80
CA LEU A 65 -5.10 -11.23 -8.63
C LEU A 65 -4.95 -12.21 -7.46
N GLN A 66 -5.88 -13.12 -7.25
CA GLN A 66 -5.78 -14.16 -6.20
C GLN A 66 -4.55 -15.06 -6.38
N LYS A 67 -4.25 -15.44 -7.63
CA LYS A 67 -3.13 -16.35 -7.93
C LYS A 67 -1.75 -15.74 -7.71
N HIS A 68 -1.64 -14.41 -7.68
CA HIS A 68 -0.38 -13.70 -7.53
C HIS A 68 -0.12 -13.22 -6.10
N THR A 69 -1.01 -13.53 -5.18
CA THR A 69 -0.99 -12.99 -3.81
C THR A 69 -0.66 -14.08 -2.78
N ASP A 70 0.33 -14.93 -3.06
CA ASP A 70 0.80 -15.99 -2.12
C ASP A 70 1.28 -15.42 -0.76
N LYS A 71 1.48 -14.11 -0.68
CA LYS A 71 1.95 -13.41 0.54
C LYS A 71 0.83 -12.91 1.45
N LEU A 72 -0.44 -12.91 1.01
CA LEU A 72 -1.56 -12.40 1.80
C LEU A 72 -2.43 -13.56 2.32
N PRO A 73 -2.76 -13.58 3.63
CA PRO A 73 -3.71 -14.54 4.17
C PRO A 73 -5.06 -14.49 3.45
N LEU A 74 -5.62 -15.66 3.16
CA LEU A 74 -6.89 -15.80 2.45
C LEU A 74 -8.04 -15.04 3.14
N GLU A 75 -8.00 -14.97 4.46
CA GLU A 75 -9.00 -14.26 5.29
C GLU A 75 -9.05 -12.77 4.98
N LEU A 76 -7.90 -12.12 4.82
CA LEU A 76 -7.82 -10.70 4.47
C LEU A 76 -8.37 -10.45 3.07
N TYR A 77 -8.10 -11.36 2.15
CA TYR A 77 -8.63 -11.28 0.80
C TYR A 77 -10.17 -11.45 0.77
N GLN A 78 -10.70 -12.38 1.56
CA GLN A 78 -12.14 -12.58 1.69
C GLN A 78 -12.84 -11.36 2.32
N ALA A 79 -12.18 -10.66 3.23
CA ALA A 79 -12.69 -9.41 3.81
C ALA A 79 -12.63 -8.24 2.82
N PHE A 80 -11.64 -8.20 1.93
CA PHE A 80 -11.47 -7.17 0.89
C PHE A 80 -12.50 -7.27 -0.24
N LEU A 81 -12.79 -8.50 -0.72
CA LEU A 81 -13.60 -8.73 -1.91
C LEU A 81 -15.00 -8.11 -1.89
N PRO A 82 -15.81 -8.19 -0.80
CA PRO A 82 -17.16 -7.64 -0.78
C PRO A 82 -17.19 -6.12 -1.01
N TRP A 83 -16.27 -5.40 -0.40
CA TRP A 83 -16.14 -3.94 -0.55
C TRP A 83 -15.71 -3.56 -1.97
N PHE A 84 -14.75 -4.30 -2.51
CA PHE A 84 -14.28 -4.08 -3.87
C PHE A 84 -15.39 -4.36 -4.90
N ALA A 85 -16.12 -5.46 -4.73
CA ALA A 85 -17.28 -5.79 -5.57
C ALA A 85 -18.41 -4.77 -5.43
N ALA A 86 -18.69 -4.27 -4.22
CA ALA A 86 -19.68 -3.23 -3.99
C ALA A 86 -19.30 -1.91 -4.71
N GLY A 87 -18.04 -1.51 -4.69
CA GLY A 87 -17.55 -0.34 -5.41
C GLY A 87 -17.73 -0.46 -6.92
N ILE A 88 -17.35 -1.61 -7.49
CA ILE A 88 -17.59 -1.88 -8.93
C ILE A 88 -19.07 -1.95 -9.25
N GLY A 89 -19.87 -2.60 -8.41
CA GLY A 89 -21.33 -2.66 -8.56
C GLY A 89 -21.97 -1.27 -8.59
N LEU A 90 -21.51 -0.36 -7.74
CA LEU A 90 -21.95 1.03 -7.73
C LEU A 90 -21.57 1.76 -9.04
N VAL A 91 -20.38 1.55 -9.55
CA VAL A 91 -19.94 2.10 -10.86
C VAL A 91 -20.82 1.58 -11.98
N MET A 92 -21.09 0.28 -12.01
CA MET A 92 -21.96 -0.34 -13.04
C MET A 92 -23.39 0.17 -12.96
N PHE A 93 -23.95 0.28 -11.76
CA PHE A 93 -25.29 0.82 -11.53
C PHE A 93 -25.39 2.27 -12.01
N THR A 94 -24.47 3.12 -11.61
CA THR A 94 -24.47 4.53 -12.02
C THR A 94 -24.18 4.71 -13.51
N ALA A 95 -23.38 3.83 -14.13
CA ALA A 95 -23.20 3.80 -15.58
C ALA A 95 -24.52 3.47 -16.29
N ALA A 96 -25.28 2.48 -15.81
CA ALA A 96 -26.60 2.14 -16.38
C ALA A 96 -27.58 3.31 -16.26
N VAL A 97 -27.67 3.95 -15.09
CA VAL A 97 -28.55 5.12 -14.88
C VAL A 97 -28.10 6.29 -15.77
N SER A 98 -26.79 6.53 -15.87
CA SER A 98 -26.20 7.55 -16.75
C SER A 98 -26.59 7.30 -18.21
N PHE A 99 -26.45 6.07 -18.68
CA PHE A 99 -26.82 5.69 -20.04
C PHE A 99 -28.29 5.98 -20.33
N VAL A 100 -29.19 5.62 -19.41
CA VAL A 100 -30.63 5.92 -19.52
C VAL A 100 -30.90 7.42 -19.58
N CYS A 101 -30.26 8.21 -18.71
CA CYS A 101 -30.39 9.67 -18.72
C CYS A 101 -29.95 10.28 -20.05
N ILE A 102 -28.82 9.83 -20.59
CA ILE A 102 -28.29 10.30 -21.88
C ILE A 102 -29.21 9.85 -23.01
N TYR A 103 -29.75 8.64 -22.95
CA TYR A 103 -30.72 8.12 -23.93
C TYR A 103 -31.95 9.01 -24.00
N PHE A 104 -32.44 9.56 -22.91
CA PHE A 104 -33.57 10.51 -22.89
C PHE A 104 -33.13 11.98 -23.12
N GLY A 105 -31.93 12.23 -23.64
CA GLY A 105 -31.43 13.56 -24.00
C GLY A 105 -30.86 14.39 -22.85
N ARG A 106 -30.80 13.85 -21.62
CA ARG A 106 -30.26 14.54 -20.45
C ARG A 106 -28.73 14.30 -20.31
N VAL A 107 -27.96 14.75 -21.32
CA VAL A 107 -26.53 14.42 -21.43
C VAL A 107 -25.73 14.91 -20.20
N ALA A 108 -25.92 16.19 -19.80
CA ALA A 108 -25.17 16.75 -18.65
C ALA A 108 -25.50 16.01 -17.32
N ALA A 109 -26.76 15.68 -17.09
CA ALA A 109 -27.19 14.94 -15.91
C ALA A 109 -26.59 13.52 -15.92
N GLY A 110 -26.64 12.84 -17.06
CA GLY A 110 -26.07 11.51 -17.22
C GLY A 110 -24.57 11.49 -16.95
N LEU A 111 -23.80 12.41 -17.55
CA LEU A 111 -22.36 12.52 -17.30
C LEU A 111 -22.07 12.86 -15.84
N GLY A 112 -22.86 13.76 -15.20
CA GLY A 112 -22.74 14.05 -13.78
C GLY A 112 -22.94 12.82 -12.89
N ILE A 113 -23.95 11.97 -13.20
CA ILE A 113 -24.20 10.72 -12.49
C ILE A 113 -23.02 9.73 -12.67
N LEU A 114 -22.49 9.62 -13.89
CA LEU A 114 -21.32 8.77 -14.14
C LEU A 114 -20.11 9.21 -13.31
N VAL A 115 -19.79 10.51 -13.34
CA VAL A 115 -18.64 11.05 -12.59
C VAL A 115 -18.82 10.85 -11.09
N ALA A 116 -20.01 11.12 -10.55
CA ALA A 116 -20.33 10.89 -9.14
C ALA A 116 -20.22 9.41 -8.78
N GLY A 117 -20.71 8.51 -9.66
CA GLY A 117 -20.60 7.07 -9.46
C GLY A 117 -19.19 6.54 -9.49
N LEU A 118 -18.36 7.03 -10.40
CA LEU A 118 -16.93 6.70 -10.45
C LEU A 118 -16.22 7.18 -9.17
N PHE A 119 -16.48 8.42 -8.74
CA PHE A 119 -15.89 8.95 -7.50
C PHE A 119 -16.29 8.12 -6.28
N LEU A 120 -17.58 7.89 -6.08
CA LEU A 120 -18.10 7.11 -4.94
C LEU A 120 -17.65 5.64 -5.01
N GLY A 121 -17.64 5.04 -6.20
CA GLY A 121 -17.16 3.68 -6.40
C GLY A 121 -15.71 3.51 -6.00
N VAL A 122 -14.83 4.45 -6.38
CA VAL A 122 -13.42 4.46 -5.97
C VAL A 122 -13.29 4.64 -4.46
N GLN A 123 -14.11 5.47 -3.81
CA GLN A 123 -14.11 5.63 -2.35
C GLN A 123 -14.52 4.33 -1.64
N VAL A 124 -15.54 3.64 -2.13
CA VAL A 124 -15.97 2.34 -1.59
C VAL A 124 -14.88 1.28 -1.81
N MET A 125 -14.26 1.23 -2.99
CA MET A 125 -13.11 0.35 -3.23
C MET A 125 -11.91 0.70 -2.34
N GLY A 126 -11.68 1.99 -2.09
CA GLY A 126 -10.64 2.44 -1.16
C GLY A 126 -10.89 1.99 0.28
N ALA A 127 -12.14 1.94 0.72
CA ALA A 127 -12.51 1.39 2.03
C ALA A 127 -12.14 -0.10 2.14
N ALA A 128 -12.13 -0.86 1.04
CA ALA A 128 -11.65 -2.23 1.03
C ALA A 128 -10.17 -2.37 1.44
N ALA A 129 -9.35 -1.34 1.20
CA ALA A 129 -7.95 -1.34 1.60
C ALA A 129 -7.77 -1.43 3.13
N GLN A 130 -8.76 -0.99 3.91
CA GLN A 130 -8.74 -1.16 5.37
C GLN A 130 -8.76 -2.64 5.79
N ALA A 131 -9.40 -3.51 5.02
CA ALA A 131 -9.38 -4.95 5.27
C ALA A 131 -7.96 -5.54 5.10
N LEU A 132 -7.11 -4.90 4.31
CA LEU A 132 -5.72 -5.30 4.11
C LEU A 132 -4.75 -4.64 5.10
N SER A 133 -5.25 -3.71 5.93
CA SER A 133 -4.44 -2.99 6.91
C SER A 133 -3.58 -3.91 7.80
N PRO A 134 -4.05 -5.08 8.28
CA PRO A 134 -3.22 -5.97 9.10
C PRO A 134 -1.97 -6.51 8.37
N ALA A 135 -1.98 -6.53 7.04
CA ALA A 135 -0.83 -6.96 6.25
C ALA A 135 0.17 -5.84 5.95
N TYR A 136 -0.27 -4.57 5.99
CA TYR A 136 0.55 -3.42 5.60
C TYR A 136 0.85 -2.47 6.75
N SER A 137 0.02 -2.47 7.79
CA SER A 137 0.22 -1.70 9.00
C SER A 137 0.78 -2.61 10.09
N GLN A 138 1.94 -2.29 10.62
CA GLN A 138 2.55 -3.03 11.73
C GLN A 138 1.94 -2.66 13.11
N HIS A 139 0.74 -2.06 13.14
CA HIS A 139 0.08 -1.68 14.40
C HIS A 139 -0.10 -2.89 15.33
N SER A 140 -0.67 -3.98 14.81
CA SER A 140 -0.86 -5.20 15.58
C SER A 140 0.45 -5.80 16.09
N LEU A 141 1.53 -5.72 15.29
CA LEU A 141 2.84 -6.16 15.70
C LEU A 141 3.42 -5.26 16.79
N ALA A 142 3.24 -3.94 16.65
CA ALA A 142 3.66 -2.97 17.67
C ALA A 142 2.97 -3.22 19.02
N ASP A 143 1.65 -3.50 19.03
CA ASP A 143 0.90 -3.84 20.23
C ASP A 143 1.43 -5.10 20.91
N GLN A 144 1.80 -6.13 20.12
CA GLN A 144 2.40 -7.36 20.65
C GLN A 144 3.81 -7.14 21.22
N MET A 145 4.57 -6.23 20.62
CA MET A 145 5.95 -5.90 21.03
C MET A 145 6.00 -4.99 22.25
N ALA A 146 5.07 -4.05 22.38
CA ALA A 146 5.08 -2.98 23.38
C ALA A 146 5.31 -3.47 24.82
N PRO A 147 4.69 -4.58 25.31
CA PRO A 147 4.94 -5.08 26.67
C PRO A 147 6.36 -5.56 26.93
N SER A 148 7.13 -5.85 25.86
CA SER A 148 8.51 -6.34 25.96
C SER A 148 9.56 -5.24 25.77
N ILE A 149 9.14 -4.01 25.54
CA ILE A 149 10.02 -2.86 25.23
C ILE A 149 10.05 -1.92 26.43
N THR A 150 11.24 -1.69 26.96
CA THR A 150 11.54 -0.69 27.99
C THR A 150 12.41 0.43 27.44
N SER A 151 12.72 1.47 28.23
CA SER A 151 13.64 2.55 27.80
C SER A 151 15.00 2.03 27.32
N ASP A 152 15.48 0.96 27.93
CA ASP A 152 16.82 0.42 27.74
C ASP A 152 16.88 -0.71 26.70
N THR A 153 15.73 -1.08 26.11
CA THR A 153 15.67 -2.12 25.10
C THR A 153 16.26 -1.63 23.77
N HIS A 154 17.21 -2.35 23.21
CA HIS A 154 17.73 -2.09 21.87
C HIS A 154 16.79 -2.69 20.81
N LEU A 155 16.42 -1.90 19.81
CA LEU A 155 15.51 -2.30 18.74
C LEU A 155 16.27 -2.49 17.43
N TYR A 156 16.12 -3.65 16.81
CA TYR A 156 16.78 -4.02 15.56
C TYR A 156 15.74 -4.34 14.47
N SER A 157 16.04 -3.92 13.24
CA SER A 157 15.30 -4.33 12.03
C SER A 157 16.26 -5.03 11.07
N LEU A 158 16.00 -6.28 10.71
CA LEU A 158 16.91 -7.13 9.96
C LEU A 158 16.41 -7.33 8.53
N GLN A 159 17.28 -7.01 7.56
CA GLN A 159 17.05 -7.19 6.11
C GLN A 159 15.77 -6.54 5.55
N ASP A 160 15.09 -5.78 6.38
CA ASP A 160 13.90 -5.02 6.05
C ASP A 160 13.77 -3.82 7.00
N TYR A 161 12.92 -2.85 6.65
CA TYR A 161 12.61 -1.72 7.52
C TYR A 161 11.10 -1.43 7.51
N PRO A 162 10.34 -1.97 8.46
CA PRO A 162 8.90 -1.74 8.59
C PRO A 162 8.63 -0.31 9.06
N GLN A 163 8.42 0.60 8.12
CA GLN A 163 8.37 2.06 8.32
C GLN A 163 7.34 2.53 9.38
N SER A 164 6.26 1.78 9.58
CA SER A 164 5.23 2.16 10.55
C SER A 164 5.56 1.76 12.00
N LEU A 165 6.44 0.79 12.23
CA LEU A 165 6.83 0.37 13.60
C LEU A 165 7.48 1.50 14.41
N PRO A 166 8.46 2.26 13.89
CA PRO A 166 9.05 3.38 14.61
C PRO A 166 8.01 4.42 15.04
N PHE A 167 6.97 4.64 14.20
CA PHE A 167 5.88 5.56 14.49
C PHE A 167 5.02 5.06 15.67
N TYR A 168 4.60 3.78 15.64
CA TYR A 168 3.74 3.23 16.69
C TYR A 168 4.47 3.05 18.02
N LEU A 169 5.74 2.69 17.99
CA LEU A 169 6.56 2.48 19.20
C LEU A 169 7.20 3.77 19.71
N GLY A 170 7.18 4.87 18.93
CA GLY A 170 7.83 6.13 19.27
C GLY A 170 9.35 6.02 19.37
N ARG A 171 9.98 5.04 18.71
CA ARG A 171 11.41 4.72 18.83
C ARG A 171 12.01 4.32 17.48
N SER A 172 13.27 4.70 17.25
CA SER A 172 14.03 4.29 16.06
C SER A 172 14.66 2.91 16.25
N PHE A 173 14.89 2.23 15.13
CA PHE A 173 15.53 0.92 15.06
C PHE A 173 16.98 1.06 14.56
N THR A 174 17.86 0.17 15.02
CA THR A 174 19.13 -0.09 14.37
C THR A 174 18.89 -1.03 13.21
N VAL A 175 19.30 -0.63 12.01
CA VAL A 175 19.05 -1.36 10.77
C VAL A 175 20.21 -2.32 10.50
N VAL A 176 19.91 -3.56 10.15
CA VAL A 176 20.87 -4.63 9.93
C VAL A 176 20.75 -5.15 8.50
N ASP A 177 21.85 -5.18 7.77
CA ASP A 177 21.94 -5.76 6.41
C ASP A 177 20.86 -5.24 5.45
N TYR A 178 20.50 -3.95 5.61
CA TYR A 178 19.53 -3.26 4.75
C TYR A 178 19.94 -1.80 4.60
N LYS A 179 19.83 -1.26 3.39
CA LYS A 179 20.08 0.16 3.12
C LYS A 179 18.84 0.82 2.48
N GLY A 180 18.40 0.31 1.34
CA GLY A 180 17.23 0.80 0.63
C GLY A 180 17.15 2.33 0.60
N GLU A 181 15.99 2.87 0.91
CA GLU A 181 15.73 4.31 1.00
C GLU A 181 16.43 4.99 2.21
N LEU A 182 17.00 4.22 3.14
CA LEU A 182 17.68 4.73 4.32
C LEU A 182 19.16 5.04 4.07
N GLU A 183 19.71 4.78 2.89
CA GLU A 183 21.15 4.90 2.59
C GLU A 183 21.71 6.29 2.96
N PHE A 184 20.97 7.35 2.63
CA PHE A 184 21.37 8.71 3.01
C PHE A 184 21.38 8.91 4.53
N GLY A 185 20.34 8.45 5.23
CA GLY A 185 20.23 8.55 6.70
C GLY A 185 21.30 7.75 7.43
N ILE A 186 21.62 6.55 6.94
CA ILE A 186 22.71 5.70 7.46
C ILE A 186 24.05 6.44 7.38
N GLY A 187 24.30 7.17 6.29
CA GLY A 187 25.52 7.99 6.18
C GLY A 187 25.61 9.11 7.22
N GLN A 188 24.48 9.61 7.73
CA GLN A 188 24.43 10.64 8.77
C GLN A 188 24.50 10.03 10.19
N GLU A 189 23.93 8.85 10.41
CA GLU A 189 23.86 8.15 11.69
C GLU A 189 24.43 6.72 11.58
N PRO A 190 25.73 6.54 11.30
CA PRO A 190 26.29 5.20 11.06
C PRO A 190 26.21 4.27 12.28
N ALA A 191 26.07 4.82 13.48
CA ALA A 191 25.87 4.03 14.71
C ALA A 191 24.54 3.27 14.75
N LYS A 192 23.58 3.63 13.89
CA LYS A 192 22.27 2.96 13.76
C LYS A 192 22.24 1.95 12.62
N TRP A 193 23.39 1.52 12.14
CA TRP A 193 23.50 0.56 11.05
C TRP A 193 24.54 -0.51 11.30
N ILE A 194 24.18 -1.77 11.06
CA ILE A 194 25.04 -2.94 11.13
C ILE A 194 25.15 -3.52 9.72
N PRO A 195 26.36 -3.73 9.19
CA PRO A 195 26.57 -4.05 7.77
C PRO A 195 26.12 -5.43 7.35
N ASP A 196 26.15 -6.41 8.25
CA ASP A 196 25.87 -7.81 7.94
C ASP A 196 25.27 -8.58 9.12
N MET A 197 24.76 -9.78 8.82
CA MET A 197 24.09 -10.63 9.79
C MET A 197 25.05 -11.29 10.79
N ASP A 198 26.33 -11.45 10.47
CA ASP A 198 27.35 -12.02 11.39
C ASP A 198 27.71 -11.02 12.49
N ALA A 199 27.88 -9.75 12.12
CA ALA A 199 28.06 -8.67 13.08
C ALA A 199 26.86 -8.53 14.02
N PHE A 200 25.64 -8.61 13.46
CA PHE A 200 24.41 -8.63 14.25
C PHE A 200 24.38 -9.82 15.22
N ALA A 201 24.62 -11.03 14.74
CA ALA A 201 24.60 -12.24 15.58
C ALA A 201 25.61 -12.15 16.75
N SER A 202 26.76 -11.55 16.50
CA SER A 202 27.78 -11.30 17.55
C SER A 202 27.29 -10.31 18.59
N GLN A 203 26.71 -9.18 18.14
CA GLN A 203 26.14 -8.16 19.02
C GLN A 203 24.92 -8.69 19.78
N TRP A 204 24.01 -9.40 19.13
CA TRP A 204 22.85 -10.01 19.77
C TRP A 204 23.20 -10.93 20.93
N ARG A 205 24.30 -11.71 20.82
CA ARG A 205 24.77 -12.57 21.91
C ARG A 205 25.28 -11.81 23.12
N SER A 206 25.71 -10.56 22.96
CA SER A 206 26.23 -9.73 24.05
C SER A 206 25.15 -8.85 24.70
N GLU A 207 24.02 -8.63 24.00
CA GLU A 207 22.93 -7.80 24.50
C GLU A 207 22.22 -8.44 25.70
N THR A 208 21.70 -7.62 26.60
CA THR A 208 20.89 -8.07 27.75
C THR A 208 19.41 -7.83 27.52
N GLN A 209 19.06 -6.75 26.82
CA GLN A 209 17.68 -6.38 26.51
C GLN A 209 17.61 -5.92 25.06
N ALA A 210 17.23 -6.83 24.17
CA ALA A 210 17.11 -6.57 22.76
C ALA A 210 15.84 -7.18 22.17
N VAL A 211 15.27 -6.45 21.22
CA VAL A 211 14.13 -6.89 20.40
C VAL A 211 14.51 -6.70 18.94
N ALA A 212 14.24 -7.68 18.12
CA ALA A 212 14.49 -7.66 16.68
C ALA A 212 13.22 -7.99 15.89
N VAL A 213 13.06 -7.32 14.77
CA VAL A 213 12.00 -7.57 13.78
C VAL A 213 12.64 -7.99 12.47
N MET A 214 12.10 -9.00 11.83
CA MET A 214 12.68 -9.58 10.62
C MET A 214 11.62 -10.29 9.77
N PRO A 215 11.86 -10.52 8.47
CA PRO A 215 11.06 -11.44 7.66
C PRO A 215 11.07 -12.86 8.23
N PRO A 216 9.99 -13.66 8.02
CA PRO A 216 9.93 -15.04 8.51
C PRO A 216 11.10 -15.93 8.05
N GLU A 217 11.53 -15.73 6.81
CA GLU A 217 12.67 -16.48 6.24
C GLU A 217 13.98 -16.22 7.02
N THR A 218 14.25 -14.96 7.33
CA THR A 218 15.41 -14.55 8.14
C THR A 218 15.36 -15.13 9.55
N TYR A 219 14.16 -15.16 10.14
CA TYR A 219 13.96 -15.79 11.45
C TYR A 219 14.30 -17.28 11.42
N ASP A 220 13.80 -18.00 10.42
CA ASP A 220 14.03 -19.45 10.28
C ASP A 220 15.53 -19.76 10.10
N ASP A 221 16.26 -18.93 9.36
CA ASP A 221 17.70 -19.11 9.13
C ASP A 221 18.53 -18.83 10.40
N LEU A 222 18.20 -17.78 11.14
CA LEU A 222 18.85 -17.50 12.41
C LEU A 222 18.53 -18.54 13.48
N GLN A 223 17.33 -19.10 13.47
CA GLN A 223 16.96 -20.21 14.35
C GLN A 223 17.78 -21.48 14.06
N LYS A 224 17.99 -21.81 12.77
CA LYS A 224 18.87 -22.93 12.37
C LYS A 224 20.32 -22.73 12.80
N GLN A 225 20.77 -21.47 12.85
CA GLN A 225 22.10 -21.10 13.36
C GLN A 225 22.22 -21.14 14.89
N GLY A 226 21.10 -21.46 15.58
CA GLY A 226 21.10 -21.57 17.05
C GLY A 226 21.16 -20.23 17.79
N LEU A 227 20.74 -19.12 17.15
CA LEU A 227 20.67 -17.82 17.82
C LEU A 227 19.54 -17.85 18.88
N PRO A 228 19.81 -17.49 20.15
CA PRO A 228 18.79 -17.52 21.19
C PRO A 228 17.76 -16.41 20.94
N MET A 229 16.52 -16.80 20.65
CA MET A 229 15.41 -15.89 20.31
C MET A 229 14.09 -16.41 20.91
N THR A 230 13.31 -15.53 21.51
CA THR A 230 11.94 -15.83 21.95
C THR A 230 10.97 -14.98 21.15
N VAL A 231 10.06 -15.60 20.41
CA VAL A 231 9.04 -14.88 19.63
C VAL A 231 8.08 -14.14 20.59
N ILE A 232 7.87 -12.85 20.33
CA ILE A 232 6.99 -11.97 21.09
C ILE A 232 5.82 -11.44 20.26
N GLY A 233 5.91 -11.55 18.93
CA GLY A 233 4.84 -11.12 18.03
C GLY A 233 5.06 -11.61 16.60
N ARG A 234 3.96 -11.67 15.84
CA ARG A 234 3.99 -12.00 14.40
C ARG A 234 2.90 -11.22 13.67
N ASP A 235 3.23 -10.81 12.45
CA ASP A 235 2.27 -10.40 11.44
C ASP A 235 2.49 -11.23 10.15
N PRO A 236 1.73 -11.03 9.06
CA PRO A 236 1.91 -11.77 7.82
C PRO A 236 3.28 -11.63 7.16
N GLN A 237 4.02 -10.58 7.47
CA GLN A 237 5.28 -10.23 6.81
C GLN A 237 6.48 -10.28 7.75
N HIS A 238 6.27 -10.22 9.10
CA HIS A 238 7.36 -10.10 10.06
C HIS A 238 7.19 -11.00 11.27
N VAL A 239 8.32 -11.35 11.84
CA VAL A 239 8.45 -12.00 13.16
C VAL A 239 9.21 -11.05 14.08
N ALA A 240 8.62 -10.75 15.23
CA ALA A 240 9.27 -10.00 16.31
C ALA A 240 9.77 -10.98 17.38
N VAL A 241 11.03 -10.85 17.74
CA VAL A 241 11.70 -11.67 18.74
C VAL A 241 12.37 -10.82 19.81
N LYS A 242 12.42 -11.34 21.01
CA LYS A 242 13.28 -10.79 22.07
C LYS A 242 14.41 -11.73 22.40
N ARG A 243 15.48 -11.21 22.93
CA ARG A 243 16.50 -12.01 23.56
C ARG A 243 15.96 -12.65 24.87
N PRO A 244 16.16 -13.97 25.08
CA PRO A 244 15.77 -14.66 26.31
C PRO A 244 16.44 -14.08 27.57
#